data_dc273f282c61ec58d86f9f07309a195e
#
_entry.id   dc273f282c61ec58d86f9f07309a195e
#
_cell.length_a   1.000
_cell.length_b   1.000
_cell.length_c   1.000
_cell.angle_alpha   90.00
_cell.angle_beta   90.00
_cell.angle_gamma   90.00
#
_symmetry.space_group_name_H-M   'P 1'
#
loop_
_entity.id
_entity.type
_entity.pdbx_description
1 polymer ?
#
loop_
_entity_poly.entity_id
_entity_poly.type
_entity_poly.pdbx_seq_one_letter_code
_entity_poly.pdbx_strand_id
1 'polypeptide(L)'
;YTAFGSILMLAAMIYLVWTLKSTTGVDSFAFADLYGVKLPVDAQTWLFAAFALSFAIKVPIVPLHTWLPDAHVEAPTAGSVILAGVLLKMGTYGFMKLGFPLFPEAARAMMPVIMTLAVISIVYGACLALVQTDIKKIIAYSSISHLGYVMLGLLSLELTGIQGAVIQMVSHGLVAAGLFLMVGMIYERCHTRELAAYGGLAKLLPVYSVFFMILTLASVGL
;
A
#
# COMPACT_ATOMS: atom_id res chain seq x y z
N TYR A 1 -14.84 3.96 -3.99
CA TYR A 1 -13.63 3.33 -4.49
C TYR A 1 -13.27 2.10 -3.64
N THR A 2 -12.82 2.29 -2.41
CA THR A 2 -12.41 1.22 -1.50
C THR A 2 -13.53 0.26 -1.11
N ALA A 3 -14.76 0.77 -0.94
CA ALA A 3 -15.93 -0.04 -0.62
C ALA A 3 -16.24 -1.06 -1.72
N PHE A 4 -16.15 -0.67 -2.99
CA PHE A 4 -16.40 -1.57 -4.11
C PHE A 4 -15.46 -2.79 -4.10
N GLY A 5 -14.15 -2.55 -3.96
CA GLY A 5 -13.18 -3.64 -3.86
C GLY A 5 -13.41 -4.53 -2.63
N SER A 6 -13.78 -3.93 -1.50
CA SER A 6 -14.03 -4.69 -0.26
C SER A 6 -15.28 -5.58 -0.34
N ILE A 7 -16.33 -5.14 -1.04
CA ILE A 7 -17.55 -5.95 -1.26
C ILE A 7 -17.24 -7.16 -2.15
N LEU A 8 -16.46 -6.98 -3.21
CA LEU A 8 -16.06 -8.10 -4.07
C LEU A 8 -15.19 -9.12 -3.31
N MET A 9 -14.27 -8.65 -2.49
CA MET A 9 -13.45 -9.51 -1.65
C MET A 9 -14.30 -10.25 -0.61
N LEU A 10 -15.30 -9.61 -0.01
CA LEU A 10 -16.23 -10.24 0.93
C LEU A 10 -17.02 -11.36 0.26
N ALA A 11 -17.55 -11.13 -0.94
CA ALA A 11 -18.25 -12.16 -1.70
C ALA A 11 -17.34 -13.37 -2.00
N ALA A 12 -16.07 -13.09 -2.36
CA ALA A 12 -15.08 -14.13 -2.59
C ALA A 12 -14.73 -14.92 -1.31
N MET A 13 -14.64 -14.24 -0.15
CA MET A 13 -14.44 -14.93 1.14
C MET A 13 -15.63 -15.86 1.48
N ILE A 14 -16.85 -15.39 1.30
CA ILE A 14 -18.07 -16.20 1.54
C ILE A 14 -18.05 -17.43 0.64
N TYR A 15 -17.71 -17.28 -0.63
CA TYR A 15 -17.61 -18.40 -1.56
C TYR A 15 -16.54 -19.42 -1.12
N LEU A 16 -15.37 -18.95 -0.65
CA LEU A 16 -14.31 -19.82 -0.13
C LEU A 16 -14.77 -20.67 1.05
N VAL A 17 -15.39 -20.04 2.05
CA VAL A 17 -15.89 -20.73 3.25
C VAL A 17 -17.02 -21.71 2.88
N TRP A 18 -17.92 -21.30 1.97
CA TRP A 18 -18.96 -22.20 1.48
C TRP A 18 -18.37 -23.42 0.75
N THR A 19 -17.34 -23.24 -0.06
CA THR A 19 -16.65 -24.34 -0.75
C THR A 19 -15.93 -25.25 0.26
N LEU A 20 -15.24 -24.70 1.26
CA LEU A 20 -14.64 -25.49 2.34
C LEU A 20 -15.69 -26.36 3.02
N LYS A 21 -16.82 -25.77 3.44
CA LYS A 21 -17.92 -26.48 4.10
C LYS A 21 -18.52 -27.57 3.22
N SER A 22 -18.72 -27.31 1.94
CA SER A 22 -19.32 -28.30 1.01
C SER A 22 -18.38 -29.46 0.69
N THR A 23 -17.06 -29.26 0.73
CA THR A 23 -16.06 -30.28 0.38
C THR A 23 -15.57 -31.09 1.58
N THR A 24 -15.43 -30.45 2.74
CA THR A 24 -14.84 -31.08 3.94
C THR A 24 -15.84 -31.26 5.09
N GLY A 25 -17.00 -30.61 5.03
CA GLY A 25 -17.97 -30.55 6.13
C GLY A 25 -17.55 -29.61 7.27
N VAL A 26 -16.40 -28.99 7.21
CA VAL A 26 -15.84 -28.06 8.23
C VAL A 26 -16.33 -26.66 8.00
N ASP A 27 -16.91 -26.03 9.01
CA ASP A 27 -17.32 -24.63 9.00
C ASP A 27 -16.27 -23.82 9.75
N SER A 28 -15.28 -23.30 9.03
CA SER A 28 -14.13 -22.60 9.62
C SER A 28 -13.70 -21.39 8.79
N PHE A 29 -13.27 -20.34 9.49
CA PHE A 29 -12.62 -19.15 8.93
C PHE A 29 -11.10 -19.12 9.21
N ALA A 30 -10.56 -20.20 9.79
CA ALA A 30 -9.13 -20.27 10.06
C ALA A 30 -8.33 -20.37 8.76
N PHE A 31 -7.25 -19.60 8.65
CA PHE A 31 -6.39 -19.61 7.47
C PHE A 31 -5.82 -20.99 7.15
N ALA A 32 -5.48 -21.78 8.19
CA ALA A 32 -4.95 -23.13 8.02
C ALA A 32 -5.90 -24.03 7.23
N ASP A 33 -7.20 -23.92 7.51
CA ASP A 33 -8.24 -24.73 6.85
C ASP A 33 -8.48 -24.20 5.41
N LEU A 34 -8.47 -22.88 5.23
CA LEU A 34 -8.68 -22.26 3.93
C LEU A 34 -7.53 -22.51 2.95
N TYR A 35 -6.29 -22.61 3.41
CA TYR A 35 -5.14 -22.92 2.54
C TYR A 35 -5.20 -24.33 1.94
N GLY A 36 -5.93 -25.24 2.57
CA GLY A 36 -6.13 -26.60 2.10
C GLY A 36 -7.25 -26.77 1.05
N VAL A 37 -8.03 -25.73 0.77
CA VAL A 37 -9.18 -25.81 -0.16
C VAL A 37 -8.68 -25.96 -1.59
N LYS A 38 -9.02 -27.08 -2.21
CA LYS A 38 -8.74 -27.33 -3.64
C LYS A 38 -9.83 -26.68 -4.50
N LEU A 39 -9.46 -25.65 -5.24
CA LEU A 39 -10.36 -24.94 -6.16
C LEU A 39 -9.97 -25.25 -7.61
N PRO A 40 -10.94 -25.39 -8.53
CA PRO A 40 -10.68 -25.41 -9.95
C PRO A 40 -10.02 -24.07 -10.39
N VAL A 41 -9.18 -24.14 -11.42
CA VAL A 41 -8.38 -22.98 -11.89
C VAL A 41 -9.25 -21.77 -12.23
N ASP A 42 -10.40 -22.00 -12.86
CA ASP A 42 -11.34 -20.94 -13.20
C ASP A 42 -11.86 -20.21 -11.96
N ALA A 43 -12.25 -20.98 -10.94
CA ALA A 43 -12.70 -20.40 -9.66
C ALA A 43 -11.56 -19.64 -8.97
N GLN A 44 -10.32 -20.20 -8.94
CA GLN A 44 -9.15 -19.50 -8.41
C GLN A 44 -8.94 -18.15 -9.11
N THR A 45 -9.09 -18.09 -10.43
CA THR A 45 -8.86 -16.87 -11.22
C THR A 45 -9.84 -15.75 -10.83
N TRP A 46 -11.12 -16.04 -10.73
CA TRP A 46 -12.13 -15.05 -10.34
C TRP A 46 -11.99 -14.60 -8.89
N LEU A 47 -11.75 -15.55 -7.98
CA LEU A 47 -11.55 -15.24 -6.57
C LEU A 47 -10.27 -14.42 -6.36
N PHE A 48 -9.18 -14.83 -6.99
CA PHE A 48 -7.92 -14.05 -6.94
C PHE A 48 -8.11 -12.65 -7.51
N ALA A 49 -8.82 -12.49 -8.62
CA ALA A 49 -9.09 -11.18 -9.20
C ALA A 49 -9.87 -10.28 -8.23
N ALA A 50 -10.86 -10.81 -7.51
CA ALA A 50 -11.62 -10.05 -6.51
C ALA A 50 -10.73 -9.62 -5.31
N PHE A 51 -9.90 -10.53 -4.79
CA PHE A 51 -8.93 -10.21 -3.73
C PHE A 51 -7.86 -9.22 -4.23
N ALA A 52 -7.29 -9.48 -5.40
CA ALA A 52 -6.25 -8.64 -5.99
C ALA A 52 -6.74 -7.22 -6.27
N LEU A 53 -7.96 -7.06 -6.77
CA LEU A 53 -8.57 -5.75 -6.97
C LEU A 53 -8.71 -4.98 -5.65
N SER A 54 -9.23 -5.64 -4.62
CA SER A 54 -9.37 -5.03 -3.29
C SER A 54 -8.02 -4.58 -2.72
N PHE A 55 -7.02 -5.45 -2.81
CA PHE A 55 -5.68 -5.15 -2.30
C PHE A 55 -4.97 -4.10 -3.17
N ALA A 56 -5.10 -4.15 -4.50
CA ALA A 56 -4.52 -3.17 -5.42
C ALA A 56 -5.09 -1.76 -5.23
N ILE A 57 -6.36 -1.64 -4.86
CA ILE A 57 -6.96 -0.36 -4.46
C ILE A 57 -6.31 0.14 -3.16
N LYS A 58 -6.10 -0.73 -2.16
CA LYS A 58 -5.50 -0.36 -0.87
C LYS A 58 -4.01 -0.05 -0.97
N VAL A 59 -3.25 -0.78 -1.81
CA VAL A 59 -1.82 -0.55 -2.08
C VAL A 59 -1.57 0.68 -2.95
N PRO A 60 -2.57 1.37 -3.41
CA PRO A 60 -2.79 2.27 -4.53
C PRO A 60 -1.89 2.01 -5.75
N ILE A 61 -2.02 0.83 -6.34
CA ILE A 61 -1.35 0.49 -7.60
C ILE A 61 -1.99 1.29 -8.75
N VAL A 62 -1.18 1.84 -9.65
CA VAL A 62 -1.68 2.52 -10.85
C VAL A 62 -2.48 1.52 -11.71
N PRO A 63 -3.69 1.87 -12.18
CA PRO A 63 -4.38 3.19 -12.14
C PRO A 63 -5.27 3.42 -10.91
N LEU A 64 -5.31 2.53 -9.93
CA LEU A 64 -6.22 2.56 -8.78
C LEU A 64 -5.72 3.45 -7.61
N HIS A 65 -4.82 4.38 -7.87
CA HIS A 65 -4.10 5.18 -6.88
C HIS A 65 -4.70 6.56 -6.57
N THR A 66 -5.60 7.06 -7.42
CA THR A 66 -6.03 8.47 -7.43
C THR A 66 -6.70 8.93 -6.14
N TRP A 67 -7.27 8.02 -5.38
CA TRP A 67 -7.93 8.33 -4.11
C TRP A 67 -6.95 8.73 -2.99
N LEU A 68 -5.70 8.24 -3.06
CA LEU A 68 -4.74 8.36 -1.94
C LEU A 68 -4.29 9.80 -1.70
N PRO A 69 -3.85 10.58 -2.71
CA PRO A 69 -3.44 11.97 -2.50
C PRO A 69 -4.55 12.84 -1.94
N ASP A 70 -5.76 12.69 -2.45
CA ASP A 70 -6.91 13.46 -2.00
C ASP A 70 -7.32 13.09 -0.57
N ALA A 71 -7.30 11.80 -0.25
CA ALA A 71 -7.54 11.32 1.12
C ALA A 71 -6.54 11.91 2.13
N HIS A 72 -5.25 12.00 1.77
CA HIS A 72 -4.23 12.61 2.63
C HIS A 72 -4.39 14.11 2.81
N VAL A 73 -4.85 14.81 1.78
CA VAL A 73 -5.09 16.25 1.80
C VAL A 73 -6.22 16.60 2.75
N GLU A 74 -7.34 15.88 2.65
CA GLU A 74 -8.54 16.11 3.47
C GLU A 74 -8.42 15.57 4.90
N ALA A 75 -7.61 14.53 5.10
CA ALA A 75 -7.46 13.91 6.41
C ALA A 75 -6.73 14.81 7.41
N PRO A 76 -7.14 14.82 8.68
CA PRO A 76 -6.34 15.42 9.75
C PRO A 76 -5.00 14.69 9.86
N THR A 77 -4.00 15.35 10.49
CA THR A 77 -2.64 14.80 10.61
C THR A 77 -2.60 13.37 11.15
N ALA A 78 -3.33 13.08 12.22
CA ALA A 78 -3.42 11.74 12.80
C ALA A 78 -3.99 10.71 11.80
N GLY A 79 -5.01 11.09 11.02
CA GLY A 79 -5.58 10.25 9.96
C GLY A 79 -4.55 9.91 8.88
N SER A 80 -3.79 10.89 8.41
CA SER A 80 -2.72 10.69 7.43
C SER A 80 -1.61 9.79 7.97
N VAL A 81 -1.24 9.92 9.24
CA VAL A 81 -0.22 9.07 9.90
C VAL A 81 -0.64 7.61 9.92
N ILE A 82 -1.87 7.31 10.35
CA ILE A 82 -2.39 5.94 10.40
C ILE A 82 -2.56 5.38 8.99
N LEU A 83 -3.08 6.19 8.06
CA LEU A 83 -3.28 5.79 6.66
C LEU A 83 -1.96 5.41 6.01
N ALA A 84 -0.95 6.28 6.06
CA ALA A 84 0.36 6.02 5.49
C ALA A 84 1.16 4.95 6.26
N GLY A 85 1.11 4.96 7.59
CA GLY A 85 1.89 4.05 8.44
C GLY A 85 1.44 2.60 8.36
N VAL A 86 0.14 2.36 8.41
CA VAL A 86 -0.43 1.01 8.61
C VAL A 86 -1.40 0.60 7.51
N LEU A 87 -2.40 1.42 7.19
CA LEU A 87 -3.52 0.99 6.35
C LEU A 87 -3.11 0.59 4.93
N LEU A 88 -2.15 1.27 4.33
CA LEU A 88 -1.62 0.90 3.01
C LEU A 88 -0.96 -0.48 3.02
N LYS A 89 -0.29 -0.83 4.13
CA LYS A 89 0.40 -2.13 4.27
C LYS A 89 -0.56 -3.30 4.45
N MET A 90 -1.79 -3.06 4.85
CA MET A 90 -2.82 -4.11 4.88
C MET A 90 -3.09 -4.70 3.49
N GLY A 91 -2.97 -3.91 2.42
CA GLY A 91 -3.10 -4.42 1.06
C GLY A 91 -1.94 -5.33 0.65
N THR A 92 -0.69 -4.91 0.88
CA THR A 92 0.50 -5.71 0.60
C THR A 92 0.57 -6.97 1.46
N TYR A 93 0.22 -6.86 2.74
CA TYR A 93 0.07 -8.00 3.64
C TYR A 93 -1.02 -8.96 3.17
N GLY A 94 -2.14 -8.43 2.67
CA GLY A 94 -3.23 -9.21 2.09
C GLY A 94 -2.78 -10.03 0.87
N PHE A 95 -1.99 -9.46 -0.03
CA PHE A 95 -1.38 -10.23 -1.13
C PHE A 95 -0.51 -11.36 -0.61
N MET A 96 0.37 -11.06 0.36
CA MET A 96 1.33 -12.03 0.91
C MET A 96 0.64 -13.16 1.68
N LYS A 97 -0.36 -12.85 2.51
CA LYS A 97 -1.00 -13.82 3.42
C LYS A 97 -2.22 -14.50 2.82
N LEU A 98 -2.95 -13.84 1.93
CA LEU A 98 -4.19 -14.38 1.39
C LEU A 98 -4.10 -14.62 -0.12
N GLY A 99 -3.70 -13.62 -0.89
CA GLY A 99 -3.71 -13.69 -2.35
C GLY A 99 -2.87 -14.86 -2.88
N PHE A 100 -1.60 -14.88 -2.55
CA PHE A 100 -0.68 -15.89 -3.11
C PHE A 100 -0.88 -17.29 -2.54
N PRO A 101 -1.08 -17.51 -1.22
CA PRO A 101 -1.26 -18.84 -0.68
C PRO A 101 -2.61 -19.50 -1.01
N LEU A 102 -3.69 -18.71 -1.09
CA LEU A 102 -5.03 -19.23 -1.38
C LEU A 102 -5.23 -19.58 -2.85
N PHE A 103 -4.56 -18.86 -3.76
CA PHE A 103 -4.79 -18.96 -5.20
C PHE A 103 -3.47 -19.06 -6.00
N PRO A 104 -2.64 -20.08 -5.75
CA PRO A 104 -1.28 -20.12 -6.30
C PRO A 104 -1.24 -20.15 -7.84
N GLU A 105 -2.17 -20.86 -8.49
CA GLU A 105 -2.23 -20.95 -9.94
C GLU A 105 -2.65 -19.61 -10.57
N ALA A 106 -3.71 -19.01 -10.06
CA ALA A 106 -4.19 -17.72 -10.53
C ALA A 106 -3.17 -16.60 -10.26
N ALA A 107 -2.51 -16.63 -9.09
CA ALA A 107 -1.46 -15.69 -8.75
C ALA A 107 -0.30 -15.73 -9.76
N ARG A 108 0.18 -16.95 -10.12
CA ARG A 108 1.21 -17.12 -11.13
C ARG A 108 0.80 -16.60 -12.50
N ALA A 109 -0.43 -16.87 -12.92
CA ALA A 109 -0.96 -16.43 -14.22
C ALA A 109 -1.09 -14.91 -14.30
N MET A 110 -1.52 -14.24 -13.21
CA MET A 110 -1.70 -12.78 -13.17
C MET A 110 -0.46 -12.00 -12.74
N MET A 111 0.59 -12.67 -12.28
CA MET A 111 1.85 -12.07 -11.84
C MET A 111 2.46 -11.08 -12.85
N PRO A 112 2.62 -11.40 -14.15
CA PRO A 112 3.22 -10.46 -15.09
C PRO A 112 2.45 -9.14 -15.21
N VAL A 113 1.11 -9.21 -15.13
CA VAL A 113 0.25 -8.01 -15.18
C VAL A 113 0.47 -7.16 -13.93
N ILE A 114 0.44 -7.77 -12.75
CA ILE A 114 0.60 -7.02 -11.48
C ILE A 114 2.02 -6.46 -11.36
N MET A 115 3.05 -7.20 -11.80
CA MET A 115 4.44 -6.70 -11.86
C MET A 115 4.57 -5.50 -12.77
N THR A 116 3.98 -5.54 -13.95
CA THR A 116 3.99 -4.40 -14.89
C THR A 116 3.33 -3.16 -14.26
N LEU A 117 2.17 -3.33 -13.62
CA LEU A 117 1.50 -2.24 -12.92
C LEU A 117 2.32 -1.71 -11.73
N ALA A 118 3.05 -2.59 -11.02
CA ALA A 118 3.95 -2.19 -9.95
C ALA A 118 5.11 -1.33 -10.48
N VAL A 119 5.74 -1.73 -11.58
CA VAL A 119 6.80 -0.92 -12.23
C VAL A 119 6.27 0.42 -12.72
N ILE A 120 5.09 0.44 -13.33
CA ILE A 120 4.43 1.69 -13.73
C ILE A 120 4.19 2.57 -12.50
N SER A 121 3.75 1.99 -11.37
CA SER A 121 3.51 2.73 -10.12
C SER A 121 4.80 3.34 -9.56
N ILE A 122 5.93 2.64 -9.66
CA ILE A 122 7.24 3.16 -9.24
C ILE A 122 7.58 4.43 -10.02
N VAL A 123 7.59 4.34 -11.34
CA VAL A 123 8.02 5.45 -12.19
C VAL A 123 7.02 6.60 -12.18
N TYR A 124 5.75 6.27 -12.41
CA TYR A 124 4.68 7.26 -12.49
C TYR A 124 4.46 7.98 -11.15
N GLY A 125 4.47 7.23 -10.02
CA GLY A 125 4.36 7.81 -8.69
C GLY A 125 5.50 8.78 -8.37
N ALA A 126 6.75 8.42 -8.72
CA ALA A 126 7.90 9.29 -8.56
C ALA A 126 7.80 10.56 -9.42
N CYS A 127 7.45 10.43 -10.70
CA CYS A 127 7.26 11.57 -11.60
C CYS A 127 6.16 12.52 -11.09
N LEU A 128 5.05 11.98 -10.61
CA LEU A 128 3.98 12.80 -10.03
C LEU A 128 4.41 13.51 -8.74
N ALA A 129 5.21 12.87 -7.89
CA ALA A 129 5.73 13.50 -6.68
C ALA A 129 6.62 14.72 -7.00
N LEU A 130 7.42 14.65 -8.06
CA LEU A 130 8.33 15.74 -8.47
C LEU A 130 7.62 17.02 -8.92
N VAL A 131 6.39 16.91 -9.44
CA VAL A 131 5.66 18.06 -9.98
C VAL A 131 4.63 18.64 -8.99
N GLN A 132 4.52 18.07 -7.79
CA GLN A 132 3.59 18.59 -6.79
C GLN A 132 4.12 19.83 -6.09
N THR A 133 3.22 20.76 -5.81
CA THR A 133 3.49 21.95 -5.00
C THR A 133 3.00 21.81 -3.56
N ASP A 134 2.06 20.92 -3.30
CA ASP A 134 1.52 20.58 -1.97
C ASP A 134 2.39 19.52 -1.31
N ILE A 135 2.96 19.84 -0.14
CA ILE A 135 3.89 18.94 0.58
C ILE A 135 3.24 17.62 1.02
N LYS A 136 1.94 17.62 1.36
CA LYS A 136 1.21 16.36 1.65
C LYS A 136 1.07 15.50 0.40
N LYS A 137 0.81 16.12 -0.76
CA LYS A 137 0.72 15.39 -2.04
C LYS A 137 2.06 14.81 -2.46
N ILE A 138 3.17 15.52 -2.24
CA ILE A 138 4.53 14.99 -2.48
C ILE A 138 4.73 13.67 -1.74
N ILE A 139 4.45 13.64 -0.43
CA ILE A 139 4.61 12.45 0.41
C ILE A 139 3.62 11.34 -0.02
N ALA A 140 2.39 11.70 -0.37
CA ALA A 140 1.41 10.72 -0.83
C ALA A 140 1.80 10.04 -2.15
N TYR A 141 2.27 10.81 -3.14
CA TYR A 141 2.73 10.25 -4.41
C TYR A 141 4.04 9.47 -4.28
N SER A 142 4.96 9.90 -3.41
CA SER A 142 6.16 9.10 -3.10
C SER A 142 5.78 7.75 -2.50
N SER A 143 4.72 7.68 -1.69
CA SER A 143 4.21 6.42 -1.13
C SER A 143 3.73 5.45 -2.21
N ILE A 144 3.11 5.94 -3.30
CA ILE A 144 2.70 5.11 -4.44
C ILE A 144 3.93 4.43 -5.08
N SER A 145 4.99 5.20 -5.27
CA SER A 145 6.26 4.69 -5.80
C SER A 145 6.87 3.62 -4.86
N HIS A 146 6.99 3.93 -3.57
CA HIS A 146 7.57 3.00 -2.58
C HIS A 146 6.79 1.69 -2.44
N LEU A 147 5.46 1.75 -2.48
CA LEU A 147 4.63 0.55 -2.43
C LEU A 147 4.70 -0.26 -3.74
N GLY A 148 5.00 0.38 -4.87
CA GLY A 148 5.36 -0.30 -6.10
C GLY A 148 6.58 -1.22 -5.92
N TYR A 149 7.65 -0.76 -5.24
CA TYR A 149 8.80 -1.59 -4.88
C TYR A 149 8.43 -2.76 -3.97
N VAL A 150 7.56 -2.52 -2.98
CA VAL A 150 7.06 -3.59 -2.11
C VAL A 150 6.36 -4.67 -2.94
N MET A 151 5.47 -4.27 -3.84
CA MET A 151 4.75 -5.21 -4.70
C MET A 151 5.70 -5.98 -5.62
N LEU A 152 6.69 -5.32 -6.22
CA LEU A 152 7.68 -5.96 -7.07
C LEU A 152 8.49 -7.02 -6.29
N GLY A 153 8.90 -6.70 -5.06
CA GLY A 153 9.61 -7.63 -4.18
C GLY A 153 8.76 -8.83 -3.77
N LEU A 154 7.46 -8.63 -3.45
CA LEU A 154 6.56 -9.74 -3.13
C LEU A 154 6.31 -10.65 -4.33
N LEU A 155 6.17 -10.07 -5.53
CA LEU A 155 5.88 -10.80 -6.76
C LEU A 155 7.10 -11.54 -7.33
N SER A 156 8.33 -11.26 -6.85
CA SER A 156 9.50 -12.03 -7.24
C SER A 156 9.41 -13.48 -6.78
N LEU A 157 8.59 -13.77 -5.75
CA LEU A 157 8.47 -15.07 -5.06
C LEU A 157 9.81 -15.64 -4.55
N GLU A 158 10.87 -14.84 -4.59
CA GLU A 158 12.18 -15.16 -4.05
C GLU A 158 12.26 -14.73 -2.57
N LEU A 159 12.93 -15.53 -1.75
CA LEU A 159 13.04 -15.24 -0.32
C LEU A 159 13.64 -13.85 -0.04
N THR A 160 14.67 -13.47 -0.77
CA THR A 160 15.33 -12.16 -0.67
C THR A 160 14.40 -11.02 -1.07
N GLY A 161 13.60 -11.20 -2.13
CA GLY A 161 12.61 -10.22 -2.57
C GLY A 161 11.50 -10.02 -1.55
N ILE A 162 10.99 -11.11 -0.98
CA ILE A 162 9.95 -11.07 0.06
C ILE A 162 10.49 -10.40 1.33
N GLN A 163 11.72 -10.74 1.77
CA GLN A 163 12.37 -10.10 2.92
C GLN A 163 12.56 -8.59 2.68
N GLY A 164 13.04 -8.20 1.49
CA GLY A 164 13.17 -6.81 1.10
C GLY A 164 11.84 -6.07 1.10
N ALA A 165 10.77 -6.69 0.60
CA ALA A 165 9.43 -6.13 0.63
C ALA A 165 8.92 -5.90 2.06
N VAL A 166 9.13 -6.86 2.96
CA VAL A 166 8.72 -6.74 4.38
C VAL A 166 9.49 -5.61 5.07
N ILE A 167 10.81 -5.53 4.87
CA ILE A 167 11.64 -4.45 5.40
C ILE A 167 11.16 -3.10 4.86
N GLN A 168 10.88 -3.02 3.56
CA GLN A 168 10.36 -1.80 2.94
C GLN A 168 8.98 -1.42 3.48
N MET A 169 8.08 -2.37 3.75
CA MET A 169 6.79 -2.07 4.39
C MET A 169 6.97 -1.40 5.75
N VAL A 170 7.88 -1.92 6.59
CA VAL A 170 8.15 -1.37 7.93
C VAL A 170 8.83 0.00 7.82
N SER A 171 9.91 0.11 7.05
CA SER A 171 10.66 1.36 6.86
C SER A 171 9.79 2.47 6.32
N HIS A 172 9.07 2.22 5.23
CA HIS A 172 8.13 3.19 4.65
C HIS A 172 7.03 3.55 5.66
N GLY A 173 6.55 2.59 6.47
CA GLY A 173 5.55 2.85 7.51
C GLY A 173 6.02 3.90 8.51
N LEU A 174 7.23 3.74 9.04
CA LEU A 174 7.82 4.65 10.01
C LEU A 174 8.16 6.01 9.39
N VAL A 175 8.81 6.00 8.22
CA VAL A 175 9.26 7.22 7.54
C VAL A 175 8.08 8.06 7.07
N ALA A 176 7.11 7.46 6.38
CA ALA A 176 5.94 8.20 5.89
C ALA A 176 5.08 8.75 7.05
N ALA A 177 4.87 7.96 8.11
CA ALA A 177 4.18 8.44 9.31
C ALA A 177 4.93 9.62 9.94
N GLY A 178 6.25 9.53 10.07
CA GLY A 178 7.10 10.60 10.58
C GLY A 178 7.02 11.86 9.71
N LEU A 179 7.11 11.75 8.39
CA LEU A 179 6.99 12.88 7.48
C LEU A 179 5.61 13.55 7.58
N PHE A 180 4.51 12.78 7.65
CA PHE A 180 3.18 13.36 7.84
C PHE A 180 3.02 14.05 9.20
N LEU A 181 3.63 13.52 10.27
CA LEU A 181 3.67 14.21 11.57
C LEU A 181 4.42 15.54 11.47
N MET A 182 5.59 15.54 10.85
CA MET A 182 6.41 16.75 10.67
C MET A 182 5.65 17.81 9.85
N VAL A 183 5.02 17.42 8.75
CA VAL A 183 4.18 18.32 7.95
C VAL A 183 2.97 18.82 8.75
N GLY A 184 2.34 17.96 9.55
CA GLY A 184 1.24 18.36 10.42
C GLY A 184 1.62 19.44 11.41
N MET A 185 2.78 19.32 12.08
CA MET A 185 3.28 20.33 13.03
C MET A 185 3.48 21.72 12.41
N ILE A 186 3.93 21.78 11.16
CA ILE A 186 4.07 23.07 10.45
C ILE A 186 2.73 23.59 9.98
N TYR A 187 1.90 22.69 9.44
CA TYR A 187 0.59 23.07 8.93
C TYR A 187 -0.32 23.69 10.01
N GLU A 188 -0.28 23.18 11.23
CA GLU A 188 -1.05 23.73 12.36
C GLU A 188 -0.63 25.16 12.72
N ARG A 189 0.59 25.57 12.36
CA ARG A 189 1.12 26.92 12.63
C ARG A 189 0.96 27.87 11.46
N CYS A 190 1.19 27.38 10.24
CA CYS A 190 1.25 28.24 9.04
C CYS A 190 -0.04 28.20 8.22
N HIS A 191 -0.91 27.22 8.45
CA HIS A 191 -2.17 27.00 7.74
C HIS A 191 -2.06 26.95 6.21
N THR A 192 -0.86 26.64 5.69
CA THR A 192 -0.59 26.44 4.27
C THR A 192 0.13 25.13 4.03
N ARG A 193 -0.02 24.55 2.86
CA ARG A 193 0.67 23.32 2.42
C ARG A 193 1.58 23.56 1.22
N GLU A 194 1.63 24.79 0.74
CA GLU A 194 2.46 25.15 -0.40
C GLU A 194 3.94 25.11 -0.04
N LEU A 195 4.73 24.34 -0.78
CA LEU A 195 6.16 24.18 -0.55
C LEU A 195 6.90 25.53 -0.63
N ALA A 196 6.48 26.42 -1.53
CA ALA A 196 7.07 27.75 -1.71
C ALA A 196 6.93 28.66 -0.48
N ALA A 197 5.95 28.41 0.40
CA ALA A 197 5.76 29.18 1.62
C ALA A 197 6.76 28.82 2.74
N TYR A 198 7.51 27.72 2.59
CA TYR A 198 8.39 27.18 3.63
C TYR A 198 9.88 27.49 3.36
N GLY A 199 10.22 28.76 3.19
CA GLY A 199 11.61 29.20 3.06
C GLY A 199 12.31 29.40 4.41
N GLY A 200 13.60 28.99 4.51
CA GLY A 200 14.48 29.32 5.63
C GLY A 200 14.19 28.67 6.98
N LEU A 201 13.37 27.59 7.01
CA LEU A 201 12.97 26.89 8.24
C LEU A 201 14.15 26.40 9.10
N ALA A 202 15.27 26.04 8.49
CA ALA A 202 16.44 25.57 9.22
C ALA A 202 17.03 26.60 10.19
N LYS A 203 16.87 27.90 9.89
CA LYS A 203 17.31 29.00 10.77
C LYS A 203 16.34 29.22 11.93
N LEU A 204 15.04 29.06 11.69
CA LEU A 204 13.98 29.30 12.67
C LEU A 204 13.73 28.10 13.59
N LEU A 205 13.79 26.90 13.01
CA LEU A 205 13.45 25.64 13.67
C LEU A 205 14.55 24.58 13.40
N PRO A 206 15.76 24.74 13.95
CA PRO A 206 16.90 23.86 13.62
C PRO A 206 16.66 22.40 13.99
N VAL A 207 16.12 22.13 15.17
CA VAL A 207 15.82 20.75 15.62
C VAL A 207 14.79 20.07 14.71
N TYR A 208 13.72 20.77 14.38
CA TYR A 208 12.71 20.30 13.44
C TYR A 208 13.35 19.95 12.08
N SER A 209 14.19 20.83 11.57
CA SER A 209 14.82 20.65 10.26
C SER A 209 15.77 19.45 10.23
N VAL A 210 16.46 19.16 11.33
CA VAL A 210 17.30 17.96 11.44
C VAL A 210 16.44 16.68 11.34
N PHE A 211 15.35 16.60 12.12
CA PHE A 211 14.47 15.43 12.04
C PHE A 211 13.80 15.28 10.68
N PHE A 212 13.34 16.40 10.09
CA PHE A 212 12.77 16.39 8.76
C PHE A 212 13.77 15.92 7.71
N MET A 213 15.03 16.37 7.80
CA MET A 213 16.11 15.93 6.92
C MET A 213 16.40 14.44 7.07
N ILE A 214 16.50 13.91 8.29
CA ILE A 214 16.72 12.47 8.56
C ILE A 214 15.61 11.63 7.91
N LEU A 215 14.34 12.01 8.12
CA LEU A 215 13.22 11.28 7.54
C LEU A 215 13.19 11.38 6.01
N THR A 216 13.55 12.54 5.46
CA THR A 216 13.61 12.72 4.00
C THR A 216 14.73 11.88 3.38
N LEU A 217 15.94 11.88 3.97
CA LEU A 217 17.05 11.05 3.52
C LEU A 217 16.70 9.55 3.65
N ALA A 218 16.12 9.14 4.76
CA ALA A 218 15.66 7.78 4.95
C ALA A 218 14.57 7.37 3.92
N SER A 219 13.73 8.33 3.46
CA SER A 219 12.73 8.04 2.43
C SER A 219 13.35 7.75 1.06
N VAL A 220 14.50 8.34 0.74
CA VAL A 220 15.21 8.11 -0.52
C VAL A 220 16.27 7.02 -0.44
N GLY A 221 16.40 6.36 0.72
CA GLY A 221 17.29 5.22 0.92
C GLY A 221 18.74 5.60 1.27
N LEU A 222 18.95 6.79 1.82
CA LEU A 222 20.23 7.31 2.31
C LEU A 222 20.31 7.29 3.84
#